data_053c8ea76022ce062001bad3d6df552b
#
_entry.id   053c8ea76022ce062001bad3d6df552b
#
_cell.length_a   1.000
_cell.length_b   1.000
_cell.length_c   1.000
_cell.angle_alpha   90.00
_cell.angle_beta   90.00
_cell.angle_gamma   90.00
#
_symmetry.space_group_name_H-M   'P 1'
#
loop_
_entity.id
_entity.type
_entity.pdbx_description
1 polymer ?
#
loop_
_entity_poly.entity_id
_entity_poly.type
_entity_poly.pdbx_seq_one_letter_code
_entity_poly.pdbx_strand_id
1 'polypeptide(L)'
;VGGKSQEAFETENVMSIQKVGPSIAEDITIGAIWAVIISLIAIALYILLRFRDVAFSVGTLVSLAFDTLIILSVYSIFNGLLPFSMEIDQTFIAAILTNIGYSVNDKVVVFDRVREVIGLYPKRDRGLVINDALNSTLSRTISTSLSTALVLLSIFILGGDTIRSFSF
;
A
#
# COMPACT_ATOMS: atom_id res chain seq x y z
N VAL A 1 17.40 -50.86 -6.25
CA VAL A 1 16.00 -50.63 -6.67
C VAL A 1 15.35 -49.58 -5.75
N GLY A 2 16.05 -49.06 -4.71
CA GLY A 2 15.48 -48.13 -3.73
C GLY A 2 15.74 -46.60 -3.96
N GLY A 3 16.60 -46.23 -4.92
CA GLY A 3 17.00 -44.81 -5.07
C GLY A 3 16.07 -43.95 -5.91
N LYS A 4 15.25 -44.52 -6.80
CA LYS A 4 14.36 -43.78 -7.68
C LYS A 4 13.00 -43.37 -7.05
N SER A 5 12.65 -44.00 -5.94
CA SER A 5 11.38 -43.71 -5.25
C SER A 5 11.49 -42.52 -4.29
N GLN A 6 12.64 -42.21 -3.75
CA GLN A 6 12.84 -41.06 -2.86
C GLN A 6 12.94 -39.75 -3.63
N GLU A 7 13.65 -39.72 -4.76
CA GLU A 7 13.67 -38.50 -5.63
C GLU A 7 12.31 -38.16 -6.25
N ALA A 8 11.51 -39.19 -6.57
CA ALA A 8 10.15 -38.96 -7.07
C ALA A 8 9.19 -38.45 -5.98
N PHE A 9 9.34 -38.90 -4.73
CA PHE A 9 8.55 -38.45 -3.58
C PHE A 9 8.92 -37.04 -3.14
N GLU A 10 10.20 -36.63 -3.25
CA GLU A 10 10.62 -35.27 -2.95
C GLU A 10 10.15 -34.25 -4.01
N THR A 11 10.06 -34.66 -5.28
CA THR A 11 9.56 -33.78 -6.35
C THR A 11 8.04 -33.61 -6.36
N GLU A 12 7.28 -34.59 -5.85
CA GLU A 12 5.80 -34.55 -5.86
C GLU A 12 5.21 -33.75 -4.69
N ASN A 13 5.96 -33.59 -3.58
CA ASN A 13 5.54 -32.82 -2.40
C ASN A 13 6.10 -31.40 -2.32
N VAL A 14 6.96 -30.98 -3.24
CA VAL A 14 7.51 -29.62 -3.28
C VAL A 14 6.67 -28.76 -4.23
N MET A 15 5.54 -28.28 -3.75
CA MET A 15 4.76 -27.23 -4.39
C MET A 15 5.47 -25.87 -4.31
N SER A 16 6.49 -25.66 -5.15
CA SER A 16 7.28 -24.42 -5.27
C SER A 16 8.15 -24.02 -4.07
N ILE A 17 9.41 -24.49 -4.06
CA ILE A 17 10.46 -23.75 -3.34
C ILE A 17 10.95 -22.63 -4.27
N GLN A 18 10.45 -21.45 -4.12
CA GLN A 18 11.11 -20.27 -4.67
C GLN A 18 12.31 -19.92 -3.78
N LYS A 19 13.40 -20.65 -3.90
CA LYS A 19 14.69 -20.22 -3.35
C LYS A 19 15.23 -19.12 -4.24
N VAL A 20 14.87 -17.89 -3.94
CA VAL A 20 15.50 -16.72 -4.53
C VAL A 20 16.93 -16.67 -4.00
N GLY A 21 17.93 -16.73 -4.90
CA GLY A 21 19.34 -16.63 -4.49
C GLY A 21 19.60 -15.27 -3.81
N PRO A 22 20.60 -15.15 -2.90
CA PRO A 22 20.87 -13.91 -2.15
C PRO A 22 21.04 -12.67 -3.04
N SER A 23 21.65 -12.81 -4.21
CA SER A 23 21.82 -11.72 -5.18
C SER A 23 20.50 -11.23 -5.79
N ILE A 24 19.57 -12.14 -6.05
CA ILE A 24 18.24 -11.77 -6.61
C ILE A 24 17.38 -11.10 -5.53
N ALA A 25 17.48 -11.55 -4.27
CA ALA A 25 16.78 -10.91 -3.15
C ALA A 25 17.28 -9.48 -2.92
N GLU A 26 18.58 -9.24 -3.07
CA GLU A 26 19.17 -7.89 -2.97
C GLU A 26 18.70 -6.99 -4.11
N ASP A 27 18.70 -7.47 -5.34
CA ASP A 27 18.20 -6.73 -6.52
C ASP A 27 16.71 -6.37 -6.38
N ILE A 28 15.87 -7.29 -5.87
CA ILE A 28 14.45 -7.04 -5.61
C ILE A 28 14.28 -5.96 -4.54
N THR A 29 15.05 -6.01 -3.46
CA THR A 29 14.96 -5.03 -2.37
C THR A 29 15.38 -3.64 -2.83
N ILE A 30 16.48 -3.53 -3.57
CA ILE A 30 16.94 -2.26 -4.14
C ILE A 30 15.91 -1.72 -5.15
N GLY A 31 15.39 -2.59 -6.02
CA GLY A 31 14.33 -2.24 -6.95
C GLY A 31 13.06 -1.73 -6.27
N ALA A 32 12.66 -2.35 -5.14
CA ALA A 32 11.54 -1.91 -4.31
C ALA A 32 11.72 -0.51 -3.75
N ILE A 33 12.89 -0.23 -3.18
CA ILE A 33 13.21 1.09 -2.61
C ILE A 33 13.11 2.16 -3.71
N TRP A 34 13.72 1.93 -4.88
CA TRP A 34 13.63 2.87 -5.98
C TRP A 34 12.22 3.04 -6.52
N ALA A 35 11.44 1.96 -6.62
CA ALA A 35 10.04 2.02 -7.06
C ALA A 35 9.19 2.89 -6.12
N VAL A 36 9.35 2.74 -4.82
CA VAL A 36 8.64 3.55 -3.82
C VAL A 36 9.08 5.01 -3.91
N ILE A 37 10.38 5.29 -3.97
CA ILE A 37 10.90 6.67 -4.06
C ILE A 37 10.39 7.37 -5.32
N ILE A 38 10.49 6.72 -6.47
CA ILE A 38 10.03 7.27 -7.75
C ILE A 38 8.52 7.51 -7.72
N SER A 39 7.75 6.58 -7.16
CA SER A 39 6.29 6.73 -7.00
C SER A 39 5.94 7.92 -6.13
N LEU A 40 6.60 8.10 -5.00
CA LEU A 40 6.38 9.25 -4.10
C LEU A 40 6.70 10.57 -4.78
N ILE A 41 7.81 10.64 -5.53
CA ILE A 41 8.20 11.85 -6.29
C ILE A 41 7.17 12.15 -7.39
N ALA A 42 6.76 11.14 -8.16
CA ALA A 42 5.76 11.30 -9.21
C ALA A 42 4.42 11.78 -8.67
N ILE A 43 3.97 11.22 -7.52
CA ILE A 43 2.76 11.63 -6.84
C ILE A 43 2.88 13.06 -6.31
N ALA A 44 4.01 13.42 -5.69
CA ALA A 44 4.24 14.78 -5.22
C ALA A 44 4.15 15.80 -6.36
N LEU A 45 4.76 15.47 -7.50
CA LEU A 45 4.71 16.31 -8.69
C LEU A 45 3.28 16.43 -9.23
N TYR A 46 2.56 15.30 -9.30
CA TYR A 46 1.15 15.28 -9.71
C TYR A 46 0.29 16.18 -8.81
N ILE A 47 0.41 16.06 -7.48
CA ILE A 47 -0.35 16.88 -6.53
C ILE A 47 0.03 18.36 -6.66
N LEU A 48 1.33 18.66 -6.80
CA LEU A 48 1.81 20.04 -7.00
C LEU A 48 1.21 20.67 -8.26
N LEU A 49 1.20 19.95 -9.37
CA LEU A 49 0.61 20.41 -10.63
C LEU A 49 -0.90 20.54 -10.54
N ARG A 50 -1.58 19.60 -9.85
CA ARG A 50 -3.03 19.54 -9.73
C ARG A 50 -3.59 20.65 -8.83
N PHE A 51 -2.95 20.91 -7.69
CA PHE A 51 -3.43 21.88 -6.70
C PHE A 51 -2.70 23.22 -6.76
N ARG A 52 -1.51 23.26 -7.40
CA ARG A 52 -0.64 24.44 -7.47
C ARG A 52 -0.31 25.04 -6.09
N ASP A 53 -0.27 24.20 -5.08
CA ASP A 53 0.03 24.55 -3.70
C ASP A 53 1.01 23.54 -3.11
N VAL A 54 2.14 24.06 -2.64
CA VAL A 54 3.23 23.25 -2.07
C VAL A 54 2.80 22.59 -0.75
N ALA A 55 1.91 23.24 0.02
CA ALA A 55 1.44 22.68 1.29
C ALA A 55 0.69 21.36 1.11
N PHE A 56 -0.18 21.26 0.09
CA PHE A 56 -0.86 20.01 -0.24
C PHE A 56 0.10 18.92 -0.72
N SER A 57 1.11 19.30 -1.51
CA SER A 57 2.11 18.35 -2.01
C SER A 57 2.95 17.78 -0.85
N VAL A 58 3.49 18.63 0.01
CA VAL A 58 4.28 18.22 1.19
C VAL A 58 3.42 17.41 2.16
N GLY A 59 2.19 17.86 2.43
CA GLY A 59 1.26 17.12 3.29
C GLY A 59 0.96 15.71 2.78
N THR A 60 0.78 15.56 1.47
CA THR A 60 0.60 14.24 0.84
C THR A 60 1.83 13.37 1.00
N LEU A 61 3.03 13.89 0.73
CA LEU A 61 4.28 13.13 0.87
C LEU A 61 4.48 12.61 2.29
N VAL A 62 4.34 13.49 3.29
CA VAL A 62 4.47 13.13 4.69
C VAL A 62 3.46 12.03 5.05
N SER A 63 2.21 12.21 4.64
CA SER A 63 1.17 11.21 4.92
C SER A 63 1.44 9.86 4.24
N LEU A 64 1.89 9.84 2.98
CA LEU A 64 2.25 8.60 2.27
C LEU A 64 3.47 7.91 2.86
N ALA A 65 4.46 8.68 3.34
CA ALA A 65 5.60 8.13 4.06
C ALA A 65 5.14 7.43 5.36
N PHE A 66 4.21 8.04 6.12
CA PHE A 66 3.61 7.40 7.29
C PHE A 66 2.85 6.12 6.94
N ASP A 67 2.03 6.13 5.89
CA ASP A 67 1.31 4.93 5.43
C ASP A 67 2.29 3.79 5.10
N THR A 68 3.37 4.10 4.38
CA THR A 68 4.42 3.13 4.04
C THR A 68 5.12 2.59 5.29
N LEU A 69 5.44 3.46 6.26
CA LEU A 69 6.06 3.05 7.52
C LEU A 69 5.14 2.16 8.36
N ILE A 70 3.83 2.41 8.37
CA ILE A 70 2.86 1.55 9.05
C ILE A 70 2.86 0.16 8.42
N ILE A 71 2.83 0.04 7.10
CA ILE A 71 2.86 -1.25 6.42
C ILE A 71 4.16 -2.01 6.75
N LEU A 72 5.32 -1.34 6.65
CA LEU A 72 6.60 -1.93 7.01
C LEU A 72 6.62 -2.41 8.47
N SER A 73 6.03 -1.63 9.39
CA SER A 73 5.94 -1.98 10.80
C SER A 73 5.07 -3.22 11.01
N VAL A 74 3.92 -3.30 10.33
CA VAL A 74 3.02 -4.46 10.39
C VAL A 74 3.74 -5.70 9.87
N TYR A 75 4.38 -5.63 8.70
CA TYR A 75 5.15 -6.75 8.15
C TYR A 75 6.27 -7.19 9.09
N SER A 76 7.01 -6.25 9.69
CA SER A 76 8.09 -6.54 10.63
C SER A 76 7.60 -7.22 11.92
N ILE A 77 6.47 -6.77 12.47
CA ILE A 77 5.92 -7.32 13.72
C ILE A 77 5.34 -8.71 13.51
N PHE A 78 4.64 -8.93 12.40
CA PHE A 78 3.96 -10.19 12.13
C PHE A 78 4.85 -11.22 11.41
N ASN A 79 6.06 -10.84 11.00
CA ASN A 79 7.02 -11.78 10.41
C ASN A 79 7.34 -12.91 11.39
N GLY A 80 7.08 -14.15 10.99
CA GLY A 80 7.27 -15.35 11.82
C GLY A 80 6.17 -15.64 12.86
N LEU A 81 5.16 -14.76 13.02
CA LEU A 81 4.01 -14.99 13.89
C LEU A 81 2.84 -15.64 13.14
N LEU A 82 2.73 -15.40 11.84
CA LEU A 82 1.65 -15.90 11.00
C LEU A 82 2.05 -17.18 10.26
N PRO A 83 1.09 -18.04 9.90
CA PRO A 83 1.36 -19.30 9.21
C PRO A 83 1.72 -19.13 7.72
N PHE A 84 1.82 -17.91 7.22
CA PHE A 84 2.24 -17.58 5.85
C PHE A 84 3.43 -16.60 5.88
N SER A 85 4.19 -16.58 4.78
CA SER A 85 5.40 -15.77 4.66
C SER A 85 5.05 -14.27 4.58
N MET A 86 5.71 -13.46 5.39
CA MET A 86 5.67 -11.99 5.38
C MET A 86 7.04 -11.45 4.95
N GLU A 87 7.64 -12.05 3.93
CA GLU A 87 8.92 -11.63 3.39
C GLU A 87 8.78 -10.43 2.46
N ILE A 88 9.86 -9.65 2.32
CA ILE A 88 9.93 -8.54 1.36
C ILE A 88 10.20 -9.13 -0.02
N ASP A 89 9.14 -9.49 -0.71
CA ASP A 89 9.15 -10.08 -2.04
C ASP A 89 8.44 -9.16 -3.06
N GLN A 90 8.22 -9.64 -4.27
CA GLN A 90 7.48 -8.92 -5.29
C GLN A 90 6.02 -8.65 -4.89
N THR A 91 5.42 -9.53 -4.11
CA THR A 91 4.06 -9.40 -3.61
C THR A 91 3.97 -8.25 -2.61
N PHE A 92 4.96 -8.12 -1.73
CA PHE A 92 5.09 -6.99 -0.81
C PHE A 92 5.22 -5.65 -1.55
N ILE A 93 6.06 -5.59 -2.61
CA ILE A 93 6.22 -4.38 -3.43
C ILE A 93 4.88 -4.00 -4.07
N ALA A 94 4.17 -4.98 -4.63
CA ALA A 94 2.85 -4.76 -5.22
C ALA A 94 1.84 -4.24 -4.18
N ALA A 95 1.85 -4.77 -2.96
CA ALA A 95 1.01 -4.32 -1.86
C ALA A 95 1.27 -2.85 -1.49
N ILE A 96 2.53 -2.46 -1.31
CA ILE A 96 2.91 -1.07 -1.01
C ILE A 96 2.47 -0.12 -2.14
N LEU A 97 2.79 -0.43 -3.39
CA LEU A 97 2.45 0.43 -4.52
C LEU A 97 0.93 0.56 -4.69
N THR A 98 0.18 -0.53 -4.48
CA THR A 98 -1.28 -0.52 -4.50
C THR A 98 -1.83 0.36 -3.39
N ASN A 99 -1.34 0.20 -2.15
CA ASN A 99 -1.76 1.02 -1.02
C ASN A 99 -1.46 2.51 -1.23
N ILE A 100 -0.29 2.85 -1.76
CA ILE A 100 0.06 4.23 -2.12
C ILE A 100 -0.97 4.80 -3.11
N GLY A 101 -1.33 4.04 -4.14
CA GLY A 101 -2.32 4.44 -5.13
C GLY A 101 -3.71 4.71 -4.53
N TYR A 102 -4.20 3.85 -3.66
CA TYR A 102 -5.47 4.04 -2.95
C TYR A 102 -5.42 5.23 -2.00
N SER A 103 -4.35 5.34 -1.22
CA SER A 103 -4.17 6.42 -0.24
C SER A 103 -4.13 7.80 -0.89
N VAL A 104 -3.48 7.93 -2.05
CA VAL A 104 -3.45 9.19 -2.82
C VAL A 104 -4.85 9.57 -3.29
N ASN A 105 -5.64 8.61 -3.77
CA ASN A 105 -6.98 8.89 -4.27
C ASN A 105 -7.86 9.54 -3.19
N ASP A 106 -7.87 9.01 -1.97
CA ASP A 106 -8.63 9.58 -0.86
C ASP A 106 -8.10 10.97 -0.44
N LYS A 107 -6.79 11.15 -0.39
CA LYS A 107 -6.16 12.45 -0.06
C LYS A 107 -6.52 13.52 -1.08
N VAL A 108 -6.52 13.19 -2.38
CA VAL A 108 -6.89 14.13 -3.45
C VAL A 108 -8.33 14.58 -3.30
N VAL A 109 -9.25 13.68 -2.97
CA VAL A 109 -10.67 14.02 -2.76
C VAL A 109 -10.85 14.98 -1.58
N VAL A 110 -10.18 14.70 -0.46
CA VAL A 110 -10.22 15.58 0.73
C VAL A 110 -9.64 16.95 0.42
N PHE A 111 -8.48 17.00 -0.24
CA PHE A 111 -7.83 18.28 -0.58
C PHE A 111 -8.62 19.10 -1.60
N ASP A 112 -9.25 18.46 -2.57
CA ASP A 112 -10.13 19.13 -3.52
C ASP A 112 -11.31 19.77 -2.79
N ARG A 113 -11.89 19.05 -1.82
CA ARG A 113 -12.98 19.58 -0.99
C ARG A 113 -12.52 20.70 -0.06
N VAL A 114 -11.36 20.58 0.56
CA VAL A 114 -10.76 21.66 1.38
C VAL A 114 -10.58 22.92 0.54
N ARG A 115 -10.01 22.78 -0.67
CA ARG A 115 -9.83 23.91 -1.59
C ARG A 115 -11.13 24.56 -2.00
N GLU A 116 -12.17 23.77 -2.30
CA GLU A 116 -13.49 24.25 -2.63
C GLU A 116 -14.09 25.08 -1.47
N VAL A 117 -14.08 24.54 -0.24
CA VAL A 117 -14.64 25.22 0.94
C VAL A 117 -13.85 26.48 1.28
N ILE A 118 -12.53 26.51 1.12
CA ILE A 118 -11.71 27.72 1.25
C ILE A 118 -12.14 28.79 0.22
N GLY A 119 -12.39 28.38 -1.01
CA GLY A 119 -12.86 29.29 -2.07
C GLY A 119 -14.22 29.88 -1.79
N LEU A 120 -15.14 29.09 -1.24
CA LEU A 120 -16.49 29.53 -0.87
C LEU A 120 -16.52 30.45 0.37
N TYR A 121 -15.62 30.18 1.34
CA TYR A 121 -15.59 30.90 2.63
C TYR A 121 -14.19 31.39 2.97
N PRO A 122 -13.63 32.37 2.22
CA PRO A 122 -12.22 32.77 2.35
C PRO A 122 -11.87 33.42 3.69
N LYS A 123 -12.88 33.96 4.42
CA LYS A 123 -12.71 34.62 5.73
C LYS A 123 -12.97 33.70 6.92
N ARG A 124 -13.38 32.46 6.67
CA ARG A 124 -13.70 31.48 7.72
C ARG A 124 -12.42 30.89 8.33
N ASP A 125 -12.50 30.53 9.61
CA ASP A 125 -11.41 29.85 10.30
C ASP A 125 -10.97 28.57 9.56
N ARG A 126 -9.66 28.38 9.39
CA ARG A 126 -9.07 27.26 8.65
C ARG A 126 -9.40 25.91 9.29
N GLY A 127 -9.43 25.84 10.62
CA GLY A 127 -9.80 24.64 11.34
C GLY A 127 -11.23 24.18 11.05
N LEU A 128 -12.17 25.11 11.04
CA LEU A 128 -13.58 24.82 10.70
C LEU A 128 -13.73 24.40 9.24
N VAL A 129 -13.00 25.04 8.32
CA VAL A 129 -13.01 24.68 6.90
C VAL A 129 -12.52 23.25 6.68
N ILE A 130 -11.41 22.87 7.32
CA ILE A 130 -10.86 21.52 7.22
C ILE A 130 -11.84 20.50 7.82
N ASN A 131 -12.42 20.79 8.98
CA ASN A 131 -13.38 19.90 9.62
C ASN A 131 -14.62 19.66 8.75
N ASP A 132 -15.17 20.71 8.13
CA ASP A 132 -16.32 20.59 7.23
C ASP A 132 -15.98 19.79 5.97
N ALA A 133 -14.78 20.01 5.40
CA ALA A 133 -14.32 19.28 4.24
C ALA A 133 -14.17 17.78 4.56
N LEU A 134 -13.54 17.44 5.69
CA LEU A 134 -13.40 16.07 6.15
C LEU A 134 -14.75 15.39 6.37
N ASN A 135 -15.66 16.04 7.08
CA ASN A 135 -16.99 15.49 7.34
C ASN A 135 -17.79 15.26 6.05
N SER A 136 -17.68 16.17 5.08
CA SER A 136 -18.39 16.04 3.80
C SER A 136 -17.85 14.93 2.90
N THR A 137 -16.60 14.50 3.07
CA THR A 137 -15.95 13.42 2.31
C THR A 137 -15.95 12.08 3.02
N LEU A 138 -16.26 12.08 4.33
CA LEU A 138 -16.13 10.90 5.21
C LEU A 138 -16.91 9.69 4.71
N SER A 139 -18.17 9.89 4.29
CA SER A 139 -19.01 8.79 3.79
C SER A 139 -18.41 8.12 2.55
N ARG A 140 -17.81 8.90 1.65
CA ARG A 140 -17.15 8.39 0.44
C ARG A 140 -15.89 7.61 0.82
N THR A 141 -15.04 8.17 1.68
CA THR A 141 -13.81 7.52 2.13
C THR A 141 -14.09 6.20 2.85
N ILE A 142 -15.09 6.17 3.73
CA ILE A 142 -15.53 4.93 4.40
C ILE A 142 -16.03 3.91 3.38
N SER A 143 -16.83 4.32 2.40
CA SER A 143 -17.38 3.40 1.40
C SER A 143 -16.28 2.80 0.52
N THR A 144 -15.32 3.61 0.07
CA THR A 144 -14.17 3.13 -0.73
C THR A 144 -13.28 2.19 0.07
N SER A 145 -12.92 2.56 1.31
CA SER A 145 -12.08 1.74 2.19
C SER A 145 -12.77 0.43 2.56
N LEU A 146 -14.07 0.46 2.89
CA LEU A 146 -14.82 -0.75 3.22
C LEU A 146 -14.95 -1.69 2.02
N SER A 147 -15.22 -1.15 0.83
CA SER A 147 -15.30 -1.96 -0.40
C SER A 147 -13.96 -2.67 -0.69
N THR A 148 -12.85 -1.93 -0.59
CA THR A 148 -11.51 -2.49 -0.78
C THR A 148 -11.19 -3.54 0.29
N ALA A 149 -11.50 -3.25 1.57
CA ALA A 149 -11.28 -4.19 2.66
C ALA A 149 -12.08 -5.50 2.47
N LEU A 150 -13.32 -5.44 1.99
CA LEU A 150 -14.12 -6.63 1.70
C LEU A 150 -13.54 -7.47 0.55
N VAL A 151 -13.01 -6.82 -0.50
CA VAL A 151 -12.33 -7.53 -1.60
C VAL A 151 -11.06 -8.20 -1.08
N LEU A 152 -10.20 -7.48 -0.34
CA LEU A 152 -8.98 -8.02 0.23
C LEU A 152 -9.26 -9.15 1.22
N LEU A 153 -10.29 -9.00 2.07
CA LEU A 153 -10.71 -10.06 2.98
C LEU A 153 -11.17 -11.32 2.23
N SER A 154 -11.89 -11.16 1.11
CA SER A 154 -12.30 -12.28 0.28
C SER A 154 -11.09 -13.00 -0.35
N ILE A 155 -10.09 -12.23 -0.81
CA ILE A 155 -8.83 -12.78 -1.33
C ILE A 155 -8.06 -13.47 -0.20
N PHE A 156 -8.03 -12.91 1.00
CA PHE A 156 -7.34 -13.48 2.16
C PHE A 156 -7.92 -14.84 2.57
N ILE A 157 -9.25 -14.98 2.54
CA ILE A 157 -9.94 -16.21 2.93
C ILE A 157 -9.90 -17.27 1.82
N LEU A 158 -10.14 -16.88 0.57
CA LEU A 158 -10.31 -17.79 -0.57
C LEU A 158 -9.03 -17.94 -1.41
N GLY A 159 -8.09 -17.02 -1.28
CA GLY A 159 -6.82 -17.01 -2.04
C GLY A 159 -5.83 -18.05 -1.52
N GLY A 160 -4.90 -18.44 -2.39
CA GLY A 160 -3.78 -19.31 -2.04
C GLY A 160 -2.73 -18.58 -1.17
N ASP A 161 -1.82 -19.35 -0.59
CA ASP A 161 -0.80 -18.85 0.35
C ASP A 161 0.08 -17.73 -0.24
N THR A 162 0.34 -17.76 -1.54
CA THR A 162 1.13 -16.75 -2.25
C THR A 162 0.50 -15.35 -2.23
N ILE A 163 -0.84 -15.24 -2.18
CA ILE A 163 -1.57 -13.96 -2.24
C ILE A 163 -1.98 -13.50 -0.84
N ARG A 164 -1.89 -14.36 0.17
CA ARG A 164 -2.32 -14.01 1.53
C ARG A 164 -1.53 -12.86 2.13
N SER A 165 -0.22 -12.80 1.90
CA SER A 165 0.61 -11.69 2.39
C SER A 165 0.26 -10.35 1.74
N PHE A 166 -0.15 -10.36 0.46
CA PHE A 166 -0.63 -9.17 -0.26
C PHE A 166 -1.96 -8.65 0.28
N SER A 167 -2.88 -9.58 0.61
CA SER A 167 -4.25 -9.24 1.01
C SER A 167 -4.42 -8.94 2.50
N PHE A 168 -3.42 -9.28 3.31
CA PHE A 168 -3.34 -8.98 4.75
C PHE A 168 -2.98 -7.52 4.99
#